data_0d227904d84ad992b7160b0d34fd0536
#
_entry.id   0d227904d84ad992b7160b0d34fd0536
#
_cell.length_a   1.000
_cell.length_b   1.000
_cell.length_c   1.000
_cell.angle_alpha   90.00
_cell.angle_beta   90.00
_cell.angle_gamma   90.00
#
_symmetry.space_group_name_H-M   'P 1'
#
loop_
_entity.id
_entity.type
_entity.pdbx_description
1 polymer ?
#
loop_
_entity_poly.entity_id
_entity_poly.type
_entity_poly.pdbx_seq_one_letter_code
_entity_poly.pdbx_strand_id
1 'polypeptide(L)'
;MPSSTVCSPDRSRASAPEESTSTLLQRVILPRRADPMAVRALYVDERSAAARRVWPPAGAGPNPHDVDVEVTLANPNARRVRALSRTSVQVPAQTEVSFAAYFNAFPASYWRRWSTLRTLRLRLDVEGVGRVDVYRSKADATQSHVHGELIEGHRRELDIELDLTPFEDGGWYWFDISTEDAELIVHSGGWHAPIAAPGRAAVTIGMPTFNRPTDCVATLRAIGEDELVRSMVTAVVIPDQGVNKVRDQDGFASAQAVLGDRLRIIDQPNLGGSGGYARVMYEALEHTDCEQILYMDDDIVLEPDSILRAVAFSRFARSPMLVGGQMLQAQARSRLHAWGEILD
;
A
#
# COMPACT_ATOMS: atom_id res chain seq x y z
N MET A 1 17.29 47.59 -56.68
CA MET A 1 17.51 47.48 -55.25
C MET A 1 16.26 46.98 -54.60
N PRO A 2 16.19 45.74 -54.12
CA PRO A 2 15.15 45.30 -53.21
C PRO A 2 15.73 45.08 -51.84
N SER A 3 15.04 45.58 -50.84
CA SER A 3 15.32 45.49 -49.43
C SER A 3 15.09 44.06 -48.90
N SER A 4 16.09 43.54 -48.22
CA SER A 4 16.04 42.27 -47.47
C SER A 4 15.31 42.46 -46.16
N THR A 5 14.21 41.76 -45.99
CA THR A 5 13.50 41.63 -44.70
C THR A 5 14.08 40.40 -43.96
N VAL A 6 14.75 40.65 -42.84
CA VAL A 6 15.23 39.65 -41.92
C VAL A 6 14.05 39.14 -41.10
N CYS A 7 13.77 37.85 -41.22
CA CYS A 7 12.77 37.15 -40.40
C CYS A 7 13.48 36.54 -39.18
N SER A 8 13.16 37.05 -38.01
CA SER A 8 13.59 36.47 -36.71
C SER A 8 12.80 35.22 -36.43
N PRO A 9 13.41 34.10 -35.95
CA PRO A 9 12.69 33.00 -35.43
C PRO A 9 12.63 33.14 -33.88
N ASP A 10 11.54 33.69 -33.40
CA ASP A 10 11.16 33.51 -32.01
C ASP A 10 9.94 32.59 -31.96
N ARG A 11 10.14 31.40 -31.46
CA ARG A 11 9.09 30.61 -30.81
C ARG A 11 9.75 29.71 -29.79
N SER A 12 9.79 30.18 -28.54
CA SER A 12 9.87 29.37 -27.36
C SER A 12 8.87 28.21 -27.44
N ARG A 13 9.35 27.04 -27.77
CA ARG A 13 8.61 25.81 -27.50
C ARG A 13 8.59 25.64 -25.98
N ALA A 14 7.45 25.94 -25.40
CA ALA A 14 7.11 25.46 -24.08
C ALA A 14 7.20 23.93 -24.15
N SER A 15 8.16 23.35 -23.45
CA SER A 15 8.25 21.91 -23.25
C SER A 15 6.96 21.47 -22.58
N ALA A 16 6.23 20.56 -23.22
CA ALA A 16 5.16 19.83 -22.56
C ALA A 16 5.75 19.16 -21.29
N PRO A 17 4.99 19.10 -20.20
CA PRO A 17 5.46 18.41 -19.01
C PRO A 17 5.83 16.98 -19.40
N GLU A 18 7.06 16.55 -19.12
CA GLU A 18 7.49 15.17 -19.25
C GLU A 18 6.53 14.33 -18.41
N GLU A 19 5.74 13.49 -19.04
CA GLU A 19 4.94 12.48 -18.35
C GLU A 19 5.87 11.70 -17.43
N SER A 20 5.59 11.74 -16.14
CA SER A 20 6.38 11.05 -15.12
C SER A 20 6.52 9.59 -15.48
N THR A 21 7.71 9.18 -15.88
CA THR A 21 8.05 7.78 -16.24
C THR A 21 8.04 6.84 -15.04
N SER A 22 7.67 7.31 -13.84
CA SER A 22 7.69 6.53 -12.60
C SER A 22 6.40 5.72 -12.39
N THR A 23 6.52 4.58 -11.70
CA THR A 23 5.38 3.73 -11.33
C THR A 23 5.22 3.66 -9.83
N LEU A 24 4.02 3.92 -9.31
CA LEU A 24 3.68 3.72 -7.91
C LEU A 24 3.69 2.22 -7.56
N LEU A 25 4.44 1.85 -6.53
CA LEU A 25 4.58 0.49 -6.02
C LEU A 25 3.74 0.24 -4.77
N GLN A 26 3.67 1.24 -3.91
CA GLN A 26 2.99 1.17 -2.61
C GLN A 26 2.65 2.58 -2.16
N ARG A 27 1.40 2.85 -1.80
CA ARG A 27 0.99 4.11 -1.19
C ARG A 27 1.36 4.15 0.29
N VAL A 28 1.56 5.35 0.80
CA VAL A 28 1.46 5.63 2.23
C VAL A 28 -0.02 5.70 2.57
N ILE A 29 -0.46 4.80 3.44
CA ILE A 29 -1.87 4.67 3.82
C ILE A 29 -2.05 4.80 5.32
N LEU A 30 -3.22 5.25 5.72
CA LEU A 30 -3.57 5.55 7.11
C LEU A 30 -4.77 4.73 7.57
N PRO A 31 -4.91 4.49 8.87
CA PRO A 31 -6.03 3.74 9.40
C PRO A 31 -7.36 4.43 9.12
N ARG A 32 -8.42 3.66 9.01
CA ARG A 32 -9.78 4.20 8.98
C ARG A 32 -10.14 4.76 10.35
N ARG A 33 -11.02 5.76 10.36
CA ARG A 33 -11.45 6.41 11.62
C ARG A 33 -12.01 5.43 12.65
N ALA A 34 -12.69 4.39 12.19
CA ALA A 34 -13.31 3.36 13.03
C ALA A 34 -12.36 2.23 13.45
N ASP A 35 -11.11 2.21 12.95
CA ASP A 35 -10.18 1.15 13.31
C ASP A 35 -9.76 1.24 14.79
N PRO A 36 -9.76 0.12 15.53
CA PRO A 36 -9.27 0.07 16.90
C PRO A 36 -7.76 0.34 16.96
N MET A 37 -7.27 0.76 18.12
CA MET A 37 -5.86 1.16 18.32
C MET A 37 -4.86 0.09 17.86
N ALA A 38 -5.12 -1.19 18.13
CA ALA A 38 -4.26 -2.28 17.71
C ALA A 38 -4.14 -2.40 16.18
N VAL A 39 -5.21 -2.04 15.44
CA VAL A 39 -5.20 -2.00 13.97
C VAL A 39 -4.51 -0.73 13.47
N ARG A 40 -4.70 0.40 14.15
CA ARG A 40 -4.04 1.66 13.79
C ARG A 40 -2.51 1.55 13.82
N ALA A 41 -1.96 0.78 14.77
CA ALA A 41 -0.53 0.51 14.89
C ALA A 41 0.06 -0.27 13.69
N LEU A 42 -0.77 -0.89 12.86
CA LEU A 42 -0.32 -1.52 11.61
C LEU A 42 -0.02 -0.49 10.50
N TYR A 43 -0.47 0.75 10.65
CA TYR A 43 -0.25 1.83 9.68
C TYR A 43 0.81 2.83 10.14
N VAL A 44 0.75 3.24 11.40
CA VAL A 44 1.68 4.22 11.99
C VAL A 44 1.99 3.87 13.45
N ASP A 45 3.21 4.14 13.87
CA ASP A 45 3.64 4.06 15.25
C ASP A 45 3.79 5.49 15.80
N GLU A 46 2.84 5.89 16.65
CA GLU A 46 2.84 7.20 17.28
C GLU A 46 3.76 7.17 18.51
N ARG A 47 4.94 7.75 18.38
CA ARG A 47 5.88 7.87 19.49
C ARG A 47 5.66 9.19 20.20
N SER A 48 5.62 9.15 21.51
CA SER A 48 5.73 10.37 22.31
C SER A 48 7.19 10.86 22.22
N ALA A 49 7.40 12.15 21.98
CA ALA A 49 8.75 12.76 22.00
C ALA A 49 9.51 12.50 23.31
N ALA A 50 8.81 12.13 24.39
CA ALA A 50 9.39 11.72 25.66
C ALA A 50 9.88 10.26 25.69
N ALA A 51 9.46 9.42 24.75
CA ALA A 51 9.85 8.01 24.68
C ALA A 51 11.02 7.81 23.71
N ARG A 52 12.16 8.46 23.95
CA ARG A 52 13.41 8.01 23.30
C ARG A 52 13.64 6.58 23.74
N ARG A 53 13.56 5.63 22.80
CA ARG A 53 14.08 4.28 23.05
C ARG A 53 15.56 4.39 23.36
N VAL A 54 15.91 4.25 24.62
CA VAL A 54 17.26 3.94 25.01
C VAL A 54 17.47 2.48 24.64
N TRP A 55 18.07 2.25 23.47
CA TRP A 55 18.47 0.89 23.07
C TRP A 55 19.51 0.40 24.09
N PRO A 56 19.41 -0.84 24.60
CA PRO A 56 20.42 -1.37 25.49
C PRO A 56 21.79 -1.34 24.80
N PRO A 57 22.87 -1.04 25.52
CA PRO A 57 24.20 -0.95 24.94
C PRO A 57 24.58 -2.28 24.26
N ALA A 58 25.28 -2.19 23.13
CA ALA A 58 25.74 -3.35 22.37
C ALA A 58 26.53 -4.29 23.30
N GLY A 59 26.04 -5.53 23.50
CA GLY A 59 26.67 -6.53 24.35
C GLY A 59 25.75 -7.14 25.42
N ALA A 60 24.59 -6.57 25.71
CA ALA A 60 23.57 -7.20 26.53
C ALA A 60 22.78 -8.17 25.67
N GLY A 61 23.07 -9.46 25.72
CA GLY A 61 22.29 -10.51 25.07
C GLY A 61 20.84 -10.47 25.58
N PRO A 62 19.85 -10.72 24.72
CA PRO A 62 18.46 -10.70 25.14
C PRO A 62 18.21 -11.93 26.03
N ASN A 63 18.06 -11.70 27.33
CA ASN A 63 17.38 -12.66 28.17
C ASN A 63 15.87 -12.48 27.92
N PRO A 64 15.14 -13.50 27.39
CA PRO A 64 13.72 -13.37 27.04
C PRO A 64 12.80 -13.02 28.23
N HIS A 65 13.31 -13.06 29.43
CA HIS A 65 12.58 -12.81 30.68
C HIS A 65 12.84 -11.43 31.33
N ASP A 66 13.77 -10.64 30.81
CA ASP A 66 14.14 -9.32 31.35
C ASP A 66 13.64 -8.13 30.50
N VAL A 67 12.63 -8.34 29.70
CA VAL A 67 11.93 -7.23 29.03
C VAL A 67 10.84 -6.72 29.97
N ASP A 68 11.22 -6.10 31.05
CA ASP A 68 10.40 -5.04 31.66
C ASP A 68 10.41 -3.87 30.67
N VAL A 69 9.51 -3.96 29.69
CA VAL A 69 9.12 -2.80 28.89
C VAL A 69 8.44 -1.88 29.89
N GLU A 70 9.18 -0.93 30.40
CA GLU A 70 8.61 0.22 31.08
C GLU A 70 7.72 0.92 30.04
N VAL A 71 6.45 0.51 30.02
CA VAL A 71 5.41 1.21 29.26
C VAL A 71 5.27 2.55 29.96
N THR A 72 6.11 3.50 29.57
CA THR A 72 5.92 4.89 29.95
C THR A 72 4.53 5.25 29.45
N LEU A 73 3.59 5.38 30.39
CA LEU A 73 2.21 5.75 30.13
C LEU A 73 2.24 6.96 29.20
N ALA A 74 1.73 6.79 28.00
CA ALA A 74 1.64 7.85 27.01
C ALA A 74 1.07 9.09 27.68
N ASN A 75 1.77 10.23 27.57
CA ASN A 75 1.27 11.49 28.09
C ASN A 75 -0.16 11.69 27.58
N PRO A 76 -1.18 11.72 28.46
CA PRO A 76 -2.58 11.86 28.04
C PRO A 76 -2.86 13.18 27.28
N ASN A 77 -1.94 14.14 27.36
CA ASN A 77 -1.96 15.41 26.65
C ASN A 77 -1.13 15.42 25.37
N ALA A 78 -0.48 14.30 24.99
CA ALA A 78 0.22 14.22 23.72
C ALA A 78 -0.79 14.41 22.58
N ARG A 79 -0.55 15.39 21.73
CA ARG A 79 -1.37 15.61 20.53
C ARG A 79 -1.16 14.42 19.61
N ARG A 80 -2.24 13.69 19.35
CA ARG A 80 -2.20 12.51 18.50
C ARG A 80 -2.12 12.89 17.02
N VAL A 81 -1.41 12.10 16.28
CA VAL A 81 -1.42 12.14 14.81
C VAL A 81 -2.85 12.00 14.29
N ARG A 82 -3.24 12.86 13.36
CA ARG A 82 -4.60 12.91 12.79
C ARG A 82 -4.59 12.45 11.35
N ALA A 83 -5.16 11.29 11.07
CA ALA A 83 -5.50 10.92 9.70
C ALA A 83 -6.58 11.87 9.18
N LEU A 84 -6.24 12.67 8.18
CA LEU A 84 -7.17 13.59 7.50
C LEU A 84 -7.96 12.84 6.43
N SER A 85 -7.31 11.86 5.78
CA SER A 85 -7.90 10.93 4.83
C SER A 85 -7.20 9.57 4.91
N ARG A 86 -7.45 8.69 3.96
CA ARG A 86 -6.70 7.43 3.82
C ARG A 86 -5.25 7.62 3.41
N THR A 87 -4.89 8.76 2.87
CA THR A 87 -3.55 9.04 2.34
C THR A 87 -2.94 10.35 2.86
N SER A 88 -3.66 11.07 3.74
CA SER A 88 -3.20 12.35 4.28
C SER A 88 -3.22 12.36 5.79
N VAL A 89 -2.15 12.86 6.40
CA VAL A 89 -1.95 12.90 7.86
C VAL A 89 -1.40 14.25 8.32
N GLN A 90 -1.92 14.73 9.44
CA GLN A 90 -1.40 15.88 10.19
C GLN A 90 -0.60 15.36 11.39
N VAL A 91 0.66 15.74 11.45
CA VAL A 91 1.57 15.51 12.57
C VAL A 91 1.64 16.79 13.40
N PRO A 92 1.06 16.82 14.60
CA PRO A 92 1.06 18.01 15.45
C PRO A 92 2.47 18.41 15.91
N ALA A 93 2.64 19.62 16.44
CA ALA A 93 3.88 20.05 17.04
C ALA A 93 4.32 19.11 18.19
N GLN A 94 5.64 19.00 18.40
CA GLN A 94 6.29 18.16 19.42
C GLN A 94 5.90 16.67 19.34
N THR A 95 5.79 16.18 18.11
CA THR A 95 5.38 14.80 17.84
C THR A 95 6.42 14.09 16.97
N GLU A 96 6.63 12.82 17.27
CA GLU A 96 7.38 11.90 16.41
C GLU A 96 6.45 10.76 15.98
N VAL A 97 6.40 10.49 14.69
CA VAL A 97 5.62 9.40 14.12
C VAL A 97 6.48 8.57 13.19
N SER A 98 6.39 7.25 13.34
CA SER A 98 7.12 6.31 12.50
C SER A 98 6.17 5.56 11.56
N PHE A 99 6.57 5.47 10.30
CA PHE A 99 5.94 4.63 9.29
C PHE A 99 6.61 3.26 9.17
N ALA A 100 7.43 2.88 10.16
CA ALA A 100 7.95 1.51 10.35
C ALA A 100 6.83 0.56 10.78
N ALA A 101 5.75 0.52 10.04
CA ALA A 101 4.54 -0.21 10.35
C ALA A 101 4.17 -1.16 9.21
N TYR A 102 3.40 -2.19 9.52
CA TYR A 102 3.08 -3.30 8.61
C TYR A 102 2.62 -2.85 7.22
N PHE A 103 1.74 -1.83 7.15
CA PHE A 103 1.23 -1.35 5.88
C PHE A 103 2.08 -0.25 5.22
N ASN A 104 3.05 0.36 5.90
CA ASN A 104 3.78 1.49 5.33
C ASN A 104 5.28 1.26 5.14
N ALA A 105 5.88 0.35 5.90
CA ALA A 105 7.25 -0.06 5.62
C ALA A 105 7.33 -0.77 4.25
N PHE A 106 8.35 -0.44 3.47
CA PHE A 106 8.57 -1.01 2.14
C PHE A 106 9.45 -2.26 2.24
N PRO A 107 9.01 -3.42 1.72
CA PRO A 107 9.73 -4.69 1.84
C PRO A 107 10.92 -4.77 0.87
N ALA A 108 11.93 -3.94 1.09
CA ALA A 108 13.03 -3.67 0.17
C ALA A 108 13.80 -4.94 -0.26
N SER A 109 14.02 -5.88 0.66
CA SER A 109 14.71 -7.14 0.38
C SER A 109 13.95 -8.01 -0.62
N TYR A 110 12.61 -8.08 -0.53
CA TYR A 110 11.80 -8.81 -1.50
C TYR A 110 11.88 -8.18 -2.88
N TRP A 111 11.76 -6.86 -2.98
CA TRP A 111 11.91 -6.13 -4.23
C TRP A 111 13.31 -6.31 -4.83
N ARG A 112 14.36 -6.24 -4.01
CA ARG A 112 15.74 -6.49 -4.46
C ARG A 112 15.92 -7.89 -5.01
N ARG A 113 15.36 -8.88 -4.38
CA ARG A 113 15.54 -10.31 -4.72
C ARG A 113 14.73 -10.72 -5.94
N TRP A 114 13.46 -10.33 -6.00
CA TRP A 114 12.50 -10.90 -6.93
C TRP A 114 12.08 -9.97 -8.07
N SER A 115 12.45 -8.69 -8.02
CA SER A 115 12.14 -7.74 -9.09
C SER A 115 13.36 -7.31 -9.89
N THR A 116 13.10 -6.67 -11.03
CA THR A 116 14.12 -6.08 -11.89
C THR A 116 14.67 -4.76 -11.35
N LEU A 117 14.04 -4.17 -10.34
CA LEU A 117 14.41 -2.88 -9.78
C LEU A 117 15.75 -2.94 -9.02
N ARG A 118 16.50 -1.83 -9.08
CA ARG A 118 17.74 -1.62 -8.34
C ARG A 118 17.67 -0.42 -7.43
N THR A 119 16.83 0.54 -7.78
CA THR A 119 16.56 1.74 -7.00
C THR A 119 15.06 1.93 -6.90
N LEU A 120 14.64 2.72 -5.93
CA LEU A 120 13.27 3.17 -5.76
C LEU A 120 13.27 4.64 -5.31
N ARG A 121 12.12 5.26 -5.28
CA ARG A 121 11.93 6.63 -4.83
C ARG A 121 10.85 6.71 -3.77
N LEU A 122 11.13 7.36 -2.66
CA LEU A 122 10.12 7.80 -1.72
C LEU A 122 9.66 9.20 -2.13
N ARG A 123 8.39 9.33 -2.48
CA ARG A 123 7.78 10.62 -2.78
C ARG A 123 6.76 10.98 -1.72
N LEU A 124 6.86 12.19 -1.19
CA LEU A 124 5.95 12.71 -0.18
C LEU A 124 5.57 14.15 -0.56
N ASP A 125 4.28 14.43 -0.61
CA ASP A 125 3.75 15.79 -0.76
C ASP A 125 3.52 16.34 0.65
N VAL A 126 4.35 17.28 1.07
CA VAL A 126 4.42 17.76 2.46
C VAL A 126 4.24 19.27 2.55
N GLU A 127 3.69 19.72 3.69
CA GLU A 127 3.48 21.12 4.02
C GLU A 127 3.65 21.35 5.52
N GLY A 128 4.30 22.43 5.92
CA GLY A 128 4.52 22.79 7.32
C GLY A 128 5.97 22.73 7.71
N VAL A 129 6.26 22.54 9.00
CA VAL A 129 7.63 22.57 9.54
C VAL A 129 7.92 21.28 10.30
N GLY A 130 9.04 20.66 9.95
CA GLY A 130 9.45 19.40 10.58
C GLY A 130 10.61 18.75 9.85
N ARG A 131 10.82 17.48 10.14
CA ARG A 131 11.89 16.69 9.54
C ARG A 131 11.36 15.35 9.08
N VAL A 132 11.80 14.90 7.93
CA VAL A 132 11.58 13.55 7.41
C VAL A 132 12.91 12.82 7.43
N ASP A 133 12.97 11.69 8.13
CA ASP A 133 14.15 10.84 8.21
C ASP A 133 13.84 9.46 7.64
N VAL A 134 14.65 8.99 6.70
CA VAL A 134 14.51 7.67 6.07
C VAL A 134 15.50 6.70 6.71
N TYR A 135 15.00 5.52 7.02
CA TYR A 135 15.77 4.43 7.63
C TYR A 135 15.67 3.16 6.81
N ARG A 136 16.64 2.28 7.03
CA ARG A 136 16.57 0.88 6.57
C ARG A 136 16.91 -0.08 7.69
N SER A 137 16.40 -1.29 7.61
CA SER A 137 16.84 -2.41 8.44
C SER A 137 17.57 -3.47 7.61
N LYS A 138 18.29 -4.35 8.31
CA LYS A 138 18.82 -5.61 7.79
C LYS A 138 18.04 -6.81 8.35
N ALA A 139 18.39 -8.02 7.91
CA ALA A 139 17.78 -9.26 8.40
C ALA A 139 17.97 -9.48 9.91
N ASP A 140 19.09 -9.00 10.47
CA ASP A 140 19.41 -9.03 11.90
C ASP A 140 18.74 -7.92 12.72
N ALA A 141 17.78 -7.21 12.13
CA ALA A 141 17.10 -6.06 12.71
C ALA A 141 17.98 -4.82 12.98
N THR A 142 19.26 -4.81 12.57
CA THR A 142 20.10 -3.62 12.61
C THR A 142 19.49 -2.51 11.77
N GLN A 143 19.34 -1.32 12.35
CA GLN A 143 18.77 -0.14 11.70
C GLN A 143 19.85 0.87 11.36
N SER A 144 19.69 1.54 10.21
CA SER A 144 20.60 2.60 9.76
C SER A 144 19.79 3.77 9.22
N HIS A 145 20.15 4.97 9.62
CA HIS A 145 19.68 6.20 8.99
C HIS A 145 20.27 6.32 7.58
N VAL A 146 19.45 6.67 6.61
CA VAL A 146 19.83 6.72 5.19
C VAL A 146 19.78 8.13 4.63
N HIS A 147 18.75 8.89 4.99
CA HIS A 147 18.51 10.24 4.48
C HIS A 147 17.73 11.05 5.50
N GLY A 148 17.97 12.35 5.58
CA GLY A 148 17.20 13.26 6.41
C GLY A 148 17.01 14.59 5.71
N GLU A 149 15.78 15.12 5.75
CA GLU A 149 15.43 16.37 5.11
C GLU A 149 14.56 17.24 6.00
N LEU A 150 14.94 18.52 6.12
CA LEU A 150 14.15 19.53 6.82
C LEU A 150 13.05 20.07 5.90
N ILE A 151 11.87 20.22 6.46
CA ILE A 151 10.71 20.79 5.79
C ILE A 151 10.47 22.17 6.39
N GLU A 152 10.40 23.17 5.53
CA GLU A 152 10.23 24.57 5.92
C GLU A 152 9.09 25.21 5.14
N GLY A 153 7.92 25.28 5.75
CA GLY A 153 6.79 26.13 5.38
C GLY A 153 5.94 25.64 4.23
N HIS A 154 6.26 25.99 3.00
CA HIS A 154 5.36 25.80 1.86
C HIS A 154 5.23 24.34 1.42
N ARG A 155 4.06 24.01 0.86
CA ARG A 155 3.78 22.72 0.26
C ARG A 155 4.78 22.41 -0.85
N ARG A 156 5.41 21.24 -0.79
CA ARG A 156 6.35 20.75 -1.78
C ARG A 156 6.37 19.23 -1.86
N GLU A 157 6.79 18.72 -2.98
CA GLU A 157 7.08 17.30 -3.15
C GLU A 157 8.54 17.03 -2.76
N LEU A 158 8.72 16.03 -1.88
CA LEU A 158 10.00 15.37 -1.65
C LEU A 158 10.10 14.20 -2.62
N ASP A 159 11.29 14.03 -3.20
CA ASP A 159 11.58 12.92 -4.11
C ASP A 159 12.96 12.36 -3.79
N ILE A 160 13.00 11.33 -2.92
CA ILE A 160 14.21 10.76 -2.34
C ILE A 160 14.53 9.44 -3.05
N GLU A 161 15.66 9.40 -3.76
CA GLU A 161 16.15 8.17 -4.39
C GLU A 161 16.85 7.26 -3.38
N LEU A 162 16.54 5.96 -3.42
CA LEU A 162 17.00 4.96 -2.48
C LEU A 162 17.50 3.70 -3.23
N ASP A 163 18.65 3.19 -2.79
CA ASP A 163 19.30 2.04 -3.42
C ASP A 163 18.83 0.72 -2.81
N LEU A 164 18.42 -0.23 -3.63
CA LEU A 164 18.06 -1.57 -3.20
C LEU A 164 19.26 -2.52 -3.11
N THR A 165 20.42 -2.17 -3.64
CA THR A 165 21.61 -3.06 -3.65
C THR A 165 22.10 -3.45 -2.26
N PRO A 166 21.95 -2.62 -1.20
CA PRO A 166 22.39 -2.99 0.15
C PRO A 166 21.57 -4.07 0.84
N PHE A 167 20.43 -4.48 0.25
CA PHE A 167 19.58 -5.53 0.84
C PHE A 167 19.99 -6.91 0.34
N GLU A 168 20.21 -7.81 1.26
CA GLU A 168 20.51 -9.22 1.01
C GLU A 168 19.25 -10.07 1.27
N ASP A 169 19.17 -10.68 2.45
CA ASP A 169 18.05 -11.49 2.88
C ASP A 169 17.39 -10.86 4.10
N GLY A 170 16.19 -10.29 3.88
CA GLY A 170 15.50 -9.48 4.88
C GLY A 170 15.86 -8.00 4.84
N GLY A 171 14.99 -7.20 5.42
CA GLY A 171 15.15 -5.75 5.54
C GLY A 171 14.11 -4.92 4.81
N TRP A 172 13.89 -3.74 5.35
CA TRP A 172 12.81 -2.82 5.01
C TRP A 172 13.36 -1.41 4.89
N TYR A 173 12.69 -0.57 4.08
CA TYR A 173 12.74 0.88 4.18
C TYR A 173 11.51 1.40 4.89
N TRP A 174 11.68 2.47 5.66
CA TRP A 174 10.59 3.28 6.20
C TRP A 174 11.06 4.71 6.40
N PHE A 175 10.16 5.58 6.79
CA PHE A 175 10.49 6.94 7.17
C PHE A 175 9.79 7.31 8.47
N ASP A 176 10.40 8.25 9.18
CA ASP A 176 9.86 8.87 10.38
C ASP A 176 9.65 10.37 10.11
N ILE A 177 8.69 10.95 10.79
CA ILE A 177 8.44 12.38 10.78
C ILE A 177 8.55 12.89 12.20
N SER A 178 9.33 13.97 12.40
CA SER A 178 9.43 14.68 13.66
C SER A 178 9.12 16.16 13.48
N THR A 179 8.41 16.71 14.47
CA THR A 179 8.02 18.10 14.52
C THR A 179 8.45 18.71 15.86
N GLU A 180 8.85 19.99 15.83
CA GLU A 180 9.18 20.77 17.03
C GLU A 180 8.03 21.74 17.33
N ASP A 181 8.16 23.01 17.06
CA ASP A 181 7.24 24.06 17.47
C ASP A 181 6.00 24.23 16.55
N ALA A 182 6.02 23.61 15.38
CA ALA A 182 4.95 23.69 14.40
C ALA A 182 4.51 22.30 13.95
N GLU A 183 3.41 22.23 13.23
CA GLU A 183 2.87 21.01 12.65
C GLU A 183 3.40 20.77 11.22
N LEU A 184 3.32 19.51 10.80
CA LEU A 184 3.59 19.08 9.44
C LEU A 184 2.42 18.25 8.90
N ILE A 185 2.03 18.50 7.66
CA ILE A 185 1.00 17.74 6.95
C ILE A 185 1.67 16.95 5.83
N VAL A 186 1.37 15.66 5.75
CA VAL A 186 1.62 14.86 4.56
C VAL A 186 0.30 14.74 3.82
N HIS A 187 0.21 15.34 2.64
CA HIS A 187 -0.99 15.33 1.80
C HIS A 187 -1.15 13.99 1.07
N SER A 188 -0.02 13.45 0.61
CA SER A 188 0.06 12.13 -0.02
C SER A 188 1.49 11.61 0.03
N GLY A 189 1.67 10.32 -0.19
CA GLY A 189 2.99 9.72 -0.31
C GLY A 189 2.96 8.30 -0.83
N GLY A 190 4.13 7.85 -1.29
CA GLY A 190 4.27 6.49 -1.80
C GLY A 190 5.71 6.13 -2.18
N TRP A 191 5.89 4.84 -2.34
CA TRP A 191 7.10 4.24 -2.86
C TRP A 191 6.95 4.00 -4.36
N HIS A 192 7.89 4.46 -5.17
CA HIS A 192 7.82 4.47 -6.61
C HIS A 192 9.02 3.77 -7.24
N ALA A 193 8.79 3.06 -8.34
CA ALA A 193 9.88 2.73 -9.27
C ALA A 193 10.27 3.99 -10.05
N PRO A 194 11.57 4.22 -10.32
CA PRO A 194 12.02 5.36 -11.13
C PRO A 194 11.73 5.20 -12.62
N ILE A 195 11.10 4.11 -13.02
CA ILE A 195 10.78 3.74 -14.40
C ILE A 195 9.32 3.32 -14.52
N ALA A 196 8.80 3.36 -15.75
CA ALA A 196 7.51 2.79 -16.10
C ALA A 196 7.53 1.27 -15.91
N ALA A 197 6.47 0.70 -15.34
CA ALA A 197 6.33 -0.74 -15.22
C ALA A 197 6.06 -1.38 -16.61
N PRO A 198 6.62 -2.57 -16.88
CA PRO A 198 6.27 -3.34 -18.07
C PRO A 198 4.77 -3.70 -18.09
N GLY A 199 4.21 -3.83 -19.27
CA GLY A 199 2.81 -4.23 -19.46
C GLY A 199 1.80 -3.26 -18.89
N ARG A 200 0.56 -3.70 -18.75
CA ARG A 200 -0.55 -2.92 -18.22
C ARG A 200 -0.87 -3.33 -16.79
N ALA A 201 -1.37 -2.40 -16.00
CA ALA A 201 -2.00 -2.73 -14.73
C ALA A 201 -3.45 -3.17 -15.02
N ALA A 202 -3.64 -4.44 -15.37
CA ALA A 202 -4.91 -5.00 -15.81
C ALA A 202 -5.17 -6.32 -15.08
N VAL A 203 -6.02 -6.28 -14.03
CA VAL A 203 -6.30 -7.41 -13.16
C VAL A 203 -7.77 -7.83 -13.22
N THR A 204 -8.01 -9.12 -13.39
CA THR A 204 -9.33 -9.72 -13.12
C THR A 204 -9.32 -10.28 -11.71
N ILE A 205 -10.28 -9.86 -10.90
CA ILE A 205 -10.47 -10.34 -9.53
C ILE A 205 -11.52 -11.44 -9.53
N GLY A 206 -11.19 -12.58 -8.95
CA GLY A 206 -12.10 -13.71 -8.80
C GLY A 206 -12.42 -14.00 -7.34
N MET A 207 -13.71 -14.04 -7.03
CA MET A 207 -14.20 -14.22 -5.66
C MET A 207 -15.43 -15.17 -5.67
N PRO A 208 -15.21 -16.50 -5.71
CA PRO A 208 -16.32 -17.44 -5.55
C PRO A 208 -17.02 -17.27 -4.20
N THR A 209 -18.35 -17.37 -4.19
CA THR A 209 -19.12 -17.21 -2.94
C THR A 209 -20.14 -18.33 -2.75
N PHE A 210 -20.40 -18.67 -1.48
CA PHE A 210 -21.45 -19.60 -1.09
C PHE A 210 -22.17 -19.10 0.15
N ASN A 211 -23.37 -18.53 -0.02
CA ASN A 211 -24.23 -18.00 1.06
C ASN A 211 -23.57 -16.93 1.96
N ARG A 212 -22.64 -16.11 1.40
CA ARG A 212 -22.01 -14.99 2.07
C ARG A 212 -22.19 -13.65 1.33
N PRO A 213 -23.44 -13.29 0.96
CA PRO A 213 -23.65 -12.11 0.12
C PRO A 213 -23.23 -10.80 0.79
N THR A 214 -23.35 -10.71 2.13
CA THR A 214 -22.99 -9.50 2.89
C THR A 214 -21.49 -9.22 2.82
N ASP A 215 -20.65 -10.23 3.05
CA ASP A 215 -19.19 -10.11 3.01
C ASP A 215 -18.73 -9.81 1.58
N CYS A 216 -19.30 -10.50 0.61
CA CYS A 216 -19.05 -10.29 -0.80
C CYS A 216 -19.34 -8.84 -1.23
N VAL A 217 -20.50 -8.29 -0.88
CA VAL A 217 -20.86 -6.90 -1.19
C VAL A 217 -19.96 -5.90 -0.49
N ALA A 218 -19.52 -6.17 0.75
CA ALA A 218 -18.57 -5.32 1.45
C ALA A 218 -17.21 -5.25 0.71
N THR A 219 -16.72 -6.39 0.21
CA THR A 219 -15.50 -6.46 -0.60
C THR A 219 -15.65 -5.73 -1.95
N LEU A 220 -16.79 -5.92 -2.65
CA LEU A 220 -17.10 -5.19 -3.88
C LEU A 220 -17.07 -3.67 -3.68
N ARG A 221 -17.63 -3.19 -2.58
CA ARG A 221 -17.61 -1.77 -2.23
C ARG A 221 -16.18 -1.28 -1.98
N ALA A 222 -15.38 -2.03 -1.23
CA ALA A 222 -13.98 -1.67 -0.97
C ALA A 222 -13.15 -1.53 -2.25
N ILE A 223 -13.37 -2.42 -3.24
CA ILE A 223 -12.74 -2.35 -4.56
C ILE A 223 -13.25 -1.11 -5.34
N GLY A 224 -14.57 -0.89 -5.32
CA GLY A 224 -15.21 0.18 -6.07
C GLY A 224 -14.90 1.58 -5.54
N GLU A 225 -14.77 1.74 -4.24
CA GLU A 225 -14.52 3.02 -3.57
C GLU A 225 -13.06 3.52 -3.77
N ASP A 226 -12.10 2.63 -4.00
CA ASP A 226 -10.72 3.02 -4.29
C ASP A 226 -10.52 3.24 -5.80
N GLU A 227 -10.42 4.51 -6.20
CA GLU A 227 -10.34 4.90 -7.60
C GLU A 227 -9.11 4.30 -8.31
N LEU A 228 -7.95 4.28 -7.65
CA LEU A 228 -6.73 3.76 -8.23
C LEU A 228 -6.81 2.25 -8.43
N VAL A 229 -7.30 1.51 -7.42
CA VAL A 229 -7.54 0.06 -7.54
C VAL A 229 -8.58 -0.21 -8.63
N ARG A 230 -9.70 0.49 -8.60
CA ARG A 230 -10.75 0.36 -9.62
C ARG A 230 -10.24 0.59 -11.04
N SER A 231 -9.30 1.52 -11.24
CA SER A 231 -8.71 1.79 -12.56
C SER A 231 -7.91 0.63 -13.13
N MET A 232 -7.36 -0.24 -12.28
CA MET A 232 -6.60 -1.44 -12.67
C MET A 232 -7.50 -2.67 -12.92
N VAL A 233 -8.72 -2.66 -12.40
CA VAL A 233 -9.62 -3.80 -12.48
C VAL A 233 -10.27 -3.87 -13.87
N THR A 234 -10.02 -4.95 -14.60
CA THR A 234 -10.68 -5.27 -15.87
C THR A 234 -12.03 -5.94 -15.65
N ALA A 235 -12.11 -6.86 -14.69
CA ALA A 235 -13.35 -7.50 -14.28
C ALA A 235 -13.27 -7.93 -12.80
N VAL A 236 -14.45 -8.01 -12.16
CA VAL A 236 -14.68 -8.74 -10.92
C VAL A 236 -15.65 -9.86 -11.23
N VAL A 237 -15.17 -11.10 -11.13
CA VAL A 237 -15.93 -12.31 -11.48
C VAL A 237 -16.33 -13.03 -10.19
N ILE A 238 -17.63 -13.20 -10.00
CA ILE A 238 -18.20 -13.83 -8.80
C ILE A 238 -19.06 -15.02 -9.23
N PRO A 239 -18.52 -16.23 -9.17
CA PRO A 239 -19.32 -17.45 -9.19
C PRO A 239 -20.17 -17.55 -7.91
N ASP A 240 -21.45 -17.24 -8.02
CA ASP A 240 -22.42 -17.29 -6.91
C ASP A 240 -23.05 -18.69 -6.86
N GLN A 241 -22.59 -19.50 -5.91
CA GLN A 241 -22.96 -20.89 -5.74
C GLN A 241 -24.05 -21.07 -4.67
N GLY A 242 -24.45 -19.99 -3.99
CA GLY A 242 -25.40 -20.02 -2.88
C GLY A 242 -26.86 -19.93 -3.28
N VAL A 243 -27.74 -20.15 -2.31
CA VAL A 243 -29.16 -19.84 -2.41
C VAL A 243 -29.44 -18.39 -2.02
N ASN A 244 -28.68 -17.84 -1.09
CA ASN A 244 -28.70 -16.41 -0.73
C ASN A 244 -27.84 -15.66 -1.74
N LYS A 245 -28.50 -14.96 -2.66
CA LYS A 245 -27.78 -14.34 -3.79
C LYS A 245 -27.15 -13.02 -3.47
N VAL A 246 -25.95 -12.81 -4.03
CA VAL A 246 -25.23 -11.54 -3.93
C VAL A 246 -26.06 -10.39 -4.51
N ARG A 247 -26.81 -10.63 -5.59
CA ARG A 247 -27.65 -9.62 -6.25
C ARG A 247 -28.79 -9.11 -5.38
N ASP A 248 -29.26 -9.92 -4.44
CA ASP A 248 -30.40 -9.61 -3.56
C ASP A 248 -29.95 -8.91 -2.26
N GLN A 249 -28.63 -8.78 -2.05
CA GLN A 249 -28.06 -8.19 -0.84
C GLN A 249 -28.13 -6.66 -0.86
N ASP A 250 -28.45 -6.08 0.29
CA ASP A 250 -28.41 -4.63 0.49
C ASP A 250 -27.02 -4.05 0.13
N GLY A 251 -27.03 -2.95 -0.63
CA GLY A 251 -25.81 -2.31 -1.10
C GLY A 251 -25.21 -2.87 -2.40
N PHE A 252 -25.72 -4.00 -2.91
CA PHE A 252 -25.28 -4.55 -4.20
C PHE A 252 -25.47 -3.56 -5.35
N ALA A 253 -26.63 -2.93 -5.45
CA ALA A 253 -26.92 -1.97 -6.50
C ALA A 253 -25.93 -0.80 -6.54
N SER A 254 -25.46 -0.35 -5.36
CA SER A 254 -24.43 0.71 -5.27
C SER A 254 -23.07 0.22 -5.76
N ALA A 255 -22.67 -1.00 -5.40
CA ALA A 255 -21.42 -1.60 -5.87
C ALA A 255 -21.45 -1.83 -7.39
N GLN A 256 -22.57 -2.32 -7.90
CA GLN A 256 -22.79 -2.51 -9.34
C GLN A 256 -22.73 -1.18 -10.11
N ALA A 257 -23.34 -0.12 -9.58
CA ALA A 257 -23.31 1.20 -10.22
C ALA A 257 -21.86 1.75 -10.37
N VAL A 258 -20.97 1.47 -9.40
CA VAL A 258 -19.58 1.93 -9.43
C VAL A 258 -18.71 1.05 -10.31
N LEU A 259 -18.89 -0.28 -10.28
CA LEU A 259 -18.08 -1.23 -11.05
C LEU A 259 -18.58 -1.38 -12.50
N GLY A 260 -19.87 -1.12 -12.75
CA GLY A 260 -20.48 -1.18 -14.08
C GLY A 260 -20.34 -2.56 -14.72
N ASP A 261 -20.02 -2.58 -16.01
CA ASP A 261 -19.86 -3.80 -16.81
C ASP A 261 -18.65 -4.67 -16.39
N ARG A 262 -17.78 -4.15 -15.52
CA ARG A 262 -16.69 -4.94 -14.94
C ARG A 262 -17.18 -5.98 -13.94
N LEU A 263 -18.35 -5.79 -13.32
CA LEU A 263 -18.92 -6.74 -12.35
C LEU A 263 -19.70 -7.85 -13.08
N ARG A 264 -19.22 -9.08 -12.92
CA ARG A 264 -19.82 -10.28 -13.52
C ARG A 264 -20.23 -11.25 -12.42
N ILE A 265 -21.54 -11.36 -12.18
CA ILE A 265 -22.10 -12.37 -11.29
C ILE A 265 -22.56 -13.57 -12.11
N ILE A 266 -22.10 -14.75 -11.75
CA ILE A 266 -22.39 -15.99 -12.48
C ILE A 266 -23.07 -16.96 -11.53
N ASP A 267 -24.36 -17.22 -11.77
CA ASP A 267 -25.07 -18.24 -11.03
C ASP A 267 -24.64 -19.63 -11.47
N GLN A 268 -24.20 -20.45 -10.52
CA GLN A 268 -23.82 -21.84 -10.78
C GLN A 268 -24.16 -22.73 -9.58
N PRO A 269 -24.29 -24.06 -9.79
CA PRO A 269 -24.39 -25.00 -8.69
C PRO A 269 -23.19 -24.95 -7.76
N ASN A 270 -23.34 -25.39 -6.52
CA ASN A 270 -22.19 -25.49 -5.61
C ASN A 270 -21.24 -26.59 -6.09
N LEU A 271 -20.12 -26.16 -6.67
CA LEU A 271 -19.02 -27.01 -7.13
C LEU A 271 -17.81 -26.91 -6.19
N GLY A 272 -18.00 -26.35 -5.00
CA GLY A 272 -16.95 -26.09 -4.03
C GLY A 272 -15.98 -25.00 -4.45
N GLY A 273 -14.90 -24.83 -3.69
CA GLY A 273 -13.84 -23.86 -4.00
C GLY A 273 -13.19 -24.13 -5.35
N SER A 274 -12.83 -25.39 -5.63
CA SER A 274 -12.18 -25.78 -6.89
C SER A 274 -13.01 -25.39 -8.12
N GLY A 275 -14.33 -25.68 -8.11
CA GLY A 275 -15.21 -25.33 -9.22
C GLY A 275 -15.43 -23.82 -9.33
N GLY A 276 -15.49 -23.12 -8.20
CA GLY A 276 -15.59 -21.66 -8.17
C GLY A 276 -14.36 -20.99 -8.79
N TYR A 277 -13.17 -21.33 -8.33
CA TYR A 277 -11.92 -20.75 -8.87
C TYR A 277 -11.62 -21.18 -10.31
N ALA A 278 -11.95 -22.43 -10.69
CA ALA A 278 -11.86 -22.86 -12.09
C ALA A 278 -12.75 -22.01 -13.01
N ARG A 279 -13.96 -21.67 -12.54
CA ARG A 279 -14.87 -20.77 -13.29
C ARG A 279 -14.27 -19.37 -13.41
N VAL A 280 -13.69 -18.82 -12.37
CA VAL A 280 -12.97 -17.53 -12.44
C VAL A 280 -11.87 -17.58 -13.49
N MET A 281 -11.05 -18.62 -13.49
CA MET A 281 -9.97 -18.77 -14.45
C MET A 281 -10.50 -18.81 -15.89
N TYR A 282 -11.54 -19.58 -16.14
CA TYR A 282 -12.18 -19.66 -17.46
C TYR A 282 -12.69 -18.27 -17.91
N GLU A 283 -13.43 -17.58 -17.07
CA GLU A 283 -13.96 -16.25 -17.40
C GLU A 283 -12.85 -15.21 -17.64
N ALA A 284 -11.79 -15.27 -16.85
CA ALA A 284 -10.65 -14.36 -17.00
C ALA A 284 -9.94 -14.58 -18.32
N LEU A 285 -9.66 -15.83 -18.69
CA LEU A 285 -8.89 -16.18 -19.91
C LEU A 285 -9.71 -15.98 -21.18
N GLU A 286 -11.00 -16.31 -21.17
CA GLU A 286 -11.82 -16.30 -22.38
C GLU A 286 -12.54 -14.95 -22.59
N HIS A 287 -12.79 -14.19 -21.53
CA HIS A 287 -13.72 -13.06 -21.59
C HIS A 287 -13.17 -11.75 -21.03
N THR A 288 -11.89 -11.70 -20.66
CA THR A 288 -11.23 -10.46 -20.22
C THR A 288 -9.89 -10.25 -20.88
N ASP A 289 -9.45 -8.99 -20.90
CA ASP A 289 -8.12 -8.61 -21.39
C ASP A 289 -7.23 -8.24 -20.18
N CYS A 290 -7.09 -9.21 -19.24
CA CYS A 290 -6.26 -9.02 -18.06
C CYS A 290 -4.86 -9.59 -18.25
N GLU A 291 -3.89 -9.00 -17.54
CA GLU A 291 -2.52 -9.50 -17.43
C GLU A 291 -2.30 -10.31 -16.16
N GLN A 292 -3.15 -10.11 -15.15
CA GLN A 292 -3.11 -10.83 -13.87
C GLN A 292 -4.50 -11.32 -13.48
N ILE A 293 -4.55 -12.45 -12.80
CA ILE A 293 -5.75 -12.96 -12.13
C ILE A 293 -5.47 -12.96 -10.64
N LEU A 294 -6.30 -12.26 -9.87
CA LEU A 294 -6.27 -12.25 -8.42
C LEU A 294 -7.39 -13.09 -7.86
N TYR A 295 -7.06 -14.16 -7.16
CA TYR A 295 -8.02 -14.94 -6.39
C TYR A 295 -8.11 -14.42 -4.97
N MET A 296 -9.33 -14.31 -4.45
CA MET A 296 -9.57 -13.95 -3.05
C MET A 296 -10.83 -14.65 -2.53
N ASP A 297 -10.87 -14.80 -1.20
CA ASP A 297 -12.05 -15.32 -0.52
C ASP A 297 -13.11 -14.22 -0.36
N ASP A 298 -14.36 -14.62 -0.21
CA ASP A 298 -15.52 -13.73 -0.12
C ASP A 298 -15.71 -13.13 1.28
N ASP A 299 -15.08 -13.69 2.32
CA ASP A 299 -15.22 -13.32 3.74
C ASP A 299 -14.03 -12.59 4.34
N ILE A 300 -13.25 -11.94 3.53
CA ILE A 300 -12.09 -11.14 3.96
C ILE A 300 -12.45 -9.67 4.21
N VAL A 301 -11.69 -9.03 5.09
CA VAL A 301 -11.65 -7.56 5.19
C VAL A 301 -10.51 -7.04 4.34
N LEU A 302 -10.84 -6.55 3.16
CA LEU A 302 -9.86 -6.13 2.16
C LEU A 302 -9.23 -4.78 2.52
N GLU A 303 -7.88 -4.72 2.49
CA GLU A 303 -7.14 -3.48 2.32
C GLU A 303 -6.84 -3.29 0.81
N PRO A 304 -7.52 -2.34 0.13
CA PRO A 304 -7.41 -2.20 -1.32
C PRO A 304 -5.99 -1.99 -1.84
N ASP A 305 -5.13 -1.33 -1.04
CA ASP A 305 -3.73 -1.11 -1.41
C ASP A 305 -2.95 -2.43 -1.61
N SER A 306 -3.42 -3.53 -1.02
CA SER A 306 -2.81 -4.86 -1.24
C SER A 306 -2.93 -5.31 -2.70
N ILE A 307 -4.01 -4.95 -3.39
CA ILE A 307 -4.19 -5.23 -4.82
C ILE A 307 -3.17 -4.45 -5.65
N LEU A 308 -3.03 -3.15 -5.37
CA LEU A 308 -2.04 -2.29 -6.04
C LEU A 308 -0.63 -2.88 -5.89
N ARG A 309 -0.24 -3.27 -4.67
CA ARG A 309 1.09 -3.83 -4.38
C ARG A 309 1.33 -5.14 -5.11
N ALA A 310 0.34 -6.04 -5.11
CA ALA A 310 0.45 -7.32 -5.80
C ALA A 310 0.60 -7.13 -7.33
N VAL A 311 -0.22 -6.27 -7.92
CA VAL A 311 -0.14 -5.93 -9.35
C VAL A 311 1.21 -5.26 -9.69
N ALA A 312 1.64 -4.28 -8.91
CA ALA A 312 2.92 -3.61 -9.12
C ALA A 312 4.09 -4.60 -9.01
N PHE A 313 4.09 -5.47 -7.98
CA PHE A 313 5.15 -6.44 -7.77
C PHE A 313 5.22 -7.46 -8.92
N SER A 314 4.10 -8.00 -9.39
CA SER A 314 4.07 -8.97 -10.49
C SER A 314 4.58 -8.37 -11.80
N ARG A 315 4.32 -7.08 -12.06
CA ARG A 315 4.79 -6.37 -13.26
C ARG A 315 6.31 -6.18 -13.31
N PHE A 316 6.94 -6.00 -12.15
CA PHE A 316 8.39 -5.86 -12.03
C PHE A 316 9.10 -7.19 -11.72
N ALA A 317 8.38 -8.29 -11.61
CA ALA A 317 8.95 -9.58 -11.29
C ALA A 317 9.96 -10.02 -12.36
N ARG A 318 11.08 -10.65 -11.94
CA ARG A 318 12.12 -11.14 -12.86
C ARG A 318 11.67 -12.33 -13.70
N SER A 319 10.70 -13.07 -13.22
CA SER A 319 10.11 -14.24 -13.88
C SER A 319 8.65 -14.37 -13.46
N PRO A 320 7.83 -15.08 -14.22
CA PRO A 320 6.47 -15.40 -13.80
C PRO A 320 6.47 -16.05 -12.43
N MET A 321 5.61 -15.55 -11.53
CA MET A 321 5.49 -16.05 -10.14
C MET A 321 4.07 -15.87 -9.61
N LEU A 322 3.75 -16.64 -8.59
CA LEU A 322 2.58 -16.42 -7.77
C LEU A 322 2.92 -15.42 -6.67
N VAL A 323 2.09 -14.40 -6.51
CA VAL A 323 2.23 -13.40 -5.47
C VAL A 323 1.11 -13.62 -4.46
N GLY A 324 1.47 -14.05 -3.25
CA GLY A 324 0.53 -14.25 -2.14
C GLY A 324 0.55 -13.09 -1.15
N GLY A 325 -0.62 -12.75 -0.62
CA GLY A 325 -0.76 -11.82 0.49
C GLY A 325 -0.72 -12.54 1.84
N GLN A 326 -0.28 -11.83 2.88
CA GLN A 326 -0.39 -12.33 4.26
C GLN A 326 -1.82 -12.10 4.77
N MET A 327 -2.32 -13.03 5.59
CA MET A 327 -3.62 -12.92 6.22
C MET A 327 -3.48 -12.56 7.70
N LEU A 328 -4.22 -11.55 8.14
CA LEU A 328 -4.41 -11.21 9.54
C LEU A 328 -5.69 -11.88 10.07
N GLN A 329 -5.71 -12.19 11.36
CA GLN A 329 -6.88 -12.82 11.99
C GLN A 329 -8.08 -11.85 12.01
N ALA A 330 -9.26 -12.28 11.60
CA ALA A 330 -10.45 -11.44 11.59
C ALA A 330 -10.85 -10.97 13.02
N GLN A 331 -10.68 -11.83 14.03
CA GLN A 331 -10.99 -11.56 15.44
C GLN A 331 -9.90 -10.75 16.15
N ALA A 332 -8.67 -10.83 15.66
CA ALA A 332 -7.50 -10.13 16.22
C ALA A 332 -6.68 -9.50 15.10
N ARG A 333 -7.24 -8.50 14.44
CA ARG A 333 -6.79 -7.89 13.17
C ARG A 333 -5.35 -7.33 13.18
N SER A 334 -4.67 -7.33 14.31
CA SER A 334 -3.25 -7.01 14.45
C SER A 334 -2.35 -8.24 14.56
N ARG A 335 -2.92 -9.46 14.49
CA ARG A 335 -2.17 -10.72 14.55
C ARG A 335 -2.15 -11.39 13.18
N LEU A 336 -0.97 -11.87 12.80
CA LEU A 336 -0.80 -12.68 11.61
C LEU A 336 -1.53 -14.02 11.80
N HIS A 337 -2.32 -14.43 10.79
CA HIS A 337 -2.97 -15.74 10.72
C HIS A 337 -2.11 -16.73 9.92
N ALA A 338 -1.78 -16.34 8.69
CA ALA A 338 -0.94 -17.15 7.82
C ALA A 338 -0.13 -16.25 6.88
N TRP A 339 1.07 -16.71 6.51
CA TRP A 339 1.93 -16.06 5.49
C TRP A 339 2.34 -17.03 4.38
N GLY A 340 1.97 -18.30 4.51
CA GLY A 340 2.21 -19.36 3.55
C GLY A 340 1.87 -20.71 4.17
N GLU A 341 1.51 -21.65 3.32
CA GLU A 341 1.23 -23.02 3.66
C GLU A 341 2.10 -23.93 2.81
N ILE A 342 2.59 -25.02 3.40
CA ILE A 342 3.32 -26.07 2.73
C ILE A 342 2.41 -27.28 2.72
N LEU A 343 2.18 -27.84 1.54
CA LEU A 343 1.52 -29.12 1.42
C LEU A 343 2.57 -30.23 1.61
N ASP A 344 2.31 -31.11 2.55
CA ASP A 344 3.13 -32.31 2.80
C ASP A 344 2.89 -33.39 1.74
#